data_20d8abf1e3fb3460f2591d8fc2405681
#
_entry.id   20d8abf1e3fb3460f2591d8fc2405681
#
_cell.length_a   1.000
_cell.length_b   1.000
_cell.length_c   1.000
_cell.angle_alpha   90.00
_cell.angle_beta   90.00
_cell.angle_gamma   90.00
#
_symmetry.space_group_name_H-M   'P 1'
#
loop_
_entity.id
_entity.type
_entity.pdbx_description
1 polymer ?
#
loop_
_entity_poly.entity_id
_entity_poly.type
_entity_poly.pdbx_seq_one_letter_code
_entity_poly.pdbx_strand_id
1 'polypeptide(L)'
;SHVFHRHRDWFVEYGGQWYFDPGIPQCREFANAMLLDLVKRYDVDAIHFDDYFYPYRVSVKDEQGKSHTVEFPDSLSWERYGKPFFKDRDAWRRQNVNLLIEEFSRTIRQTKPWVKFGISPFCVWRNASKDPRGSQTSVQQTNYDDLFADILLWMDRGWIDYVTPQMYYPTTHKSANYDKVLSWWSNLTQPDKFHLYCGLSMWNETPELQYEIARQREMPDKVQGTFFWSTRVFMQNKKGLNQVLQADEYRYPALVPPMPWHDMTPPAAPKNLSADGKAHLVMLSWETVYSDNL
;
A
#
# COMPACT_ATOMS: atom_id res chain seq x y z
N SER A 1 25.22 17.70 0.46
CA SER A 1 24.03 18.47 0.91
C SER A 1 22.76 17.82 0.43
N HIS A 2 21.65 17.98 1.15
CA HIS A 2 20.33 17.45 0.78
C HIS A 2 19.90 18.00 -0.59
N VAL A 3 19.17 17.20 -1.39
CA VAL A 3 18.69 17.55 -2.74
C VAL A 3 17.93 18.88 -2.78
N PHE A 4 17.16 19.19 -1.73
CA PHE A 4 16.42 20.43 -1.56
C PHE A 4 17.31 21.70 -1.71
N HIS A 5 18.54 21.66 -1.24
CA HIS A 5 19.46 22.81 -1.34
C HIS A 5 20.12 22.93 -2.72
N ARG A 6 20.14 21.83 -3.49
CA ARG A 6 20.75 21.82 -4.84
C ARG A 6 19.72 22.07 -5.94
N HIS A 7 18.48 21.69 -5.72
CA HIS A 7 17.39 21.74 -6.68
C HIS A 7 16.12 22.29 -6.03
N ARG A 8 16.19 23.57 -5.59
CA ARG A 8 15.07 24.24 -4.94
C ARG A 8 13.84 24.34 -5.85
N ASP A 9 14.06 24.46 -7.14
CA ASP A 9 13.08 24.50 -8.23
C ASP A 9 12.28 23.19 -8.41
N TRP A 10 12.71 22.10 -7.77
CA TRP A 10 11.99 20.83 -7.76
C TRP A 10 10.92 20.75 -6.67
N PHE A 11 10.87 21.74 -5.79
CA PHE A 11 10.03 21.71 -4.61
C PHE A 11 9.01 22.82 -4.61
N VAL A 12 7.83 22.50 -4.11
CA VAL A 12 6.75 23.45 -3.84
C VAL A 12 6.39 23.43 -2.36
N GLU A 13 6.02 24.58 -1.84
CA GLU A 13 5.53 24.70 -0.47
C GLU A 13 4.00 24.57 -0.46
N TYR A 14 3.49 23.66 0.38
CA TYR A 14 2.07 23.42 0.51
C TYR A 14 1.74 23.06 1.96
N GLY A 15 0.83 23.81 2.58
CA GLY A 15 0.45 23.57 3.99
C GLY A 15 1.60 23.71 4.98
N GLY A 16 2.58 24.57 4.70
CA GLY A 16 3.76 24.77 5.56
C GLY A 16 4.82 23.68 5.47
N GLN A 17 4.73 22.80 4.48
CA GLN A 17 5.72 21.76 4.22
C GLN A 17 6.21 21.83 2.76
N TRP A 18 7.40 21.26 2.54
CA TRP A 18 8.02 21.20 1.22
C TRP A 18 7.88 19.83 0.62
N TYR A 19 7.35 19.78 -0.60
CA TYR A 19 7.14 18.56 -1.37
C TYR A 19 7.90 18.62 -2.67
N PHE A 20 8.35 17.48 -3.20
CA PHE A 20 8.64 17.40 -4.61
C PHE A 20 7.40 17.79 -5.42
N ASP A 21 7.61 18.49 -6.53
CA ASP A 21 6.56 18.67 -7.52
C ASP A 21 6.50 17.42 -8.43
N PRO A 22 5.47 16.58 -8.32
CA PRO A 22 5.36 15.36 -9.11
C PRO A 22 5.25 15.62 -10.62
N GLY A 23 4.92 16.85 -11.00
CA GLY A 23 4.84 17.29 -12.37
C GLY A 23 6.19 17.53 -13.05
N ILE A 24 7.28 17.55 -12.28
CA ILE A 24 8.64 17.74 -12.80
C ILE A 24 9.26 16.37 -13.09
N PRO A 25 9.59 16.02 -14.35
CA PRO A 25 10.15 14.72 -14.71
C PRO A 25 11.42 14.35 -13.93
N GLN A 26 12.29 15.32 -13.64
CA GLN A 26 13.53 15.11 -12.88
C GLN A 26 13.27 14.66 -11.44
N CYS A 27 12.15 15.06 -10.83
CA CYS A 27 11.76 14.56 -9.50
C CYS A 27 11.49 13.06 -9.54
N ARG A 28 10.78 12.58 -10.57
CA ARG A 28 10.49 11.16 -10.77
C ARG A 28 11.76 10.36 -11.07
N GLU A 29 12.62 10.89 -11.94
CA GLU A 29 13.92 10.28 -12.24
C GLU A 29 14.80 10.14 -10.98
N PHE A 30 14.84 11.19 -10.16
CA PHE A 30 15.57 11.16 -8.89
C PHE A 30 15.00 10.15 -7.91
N ALA A 31 13.67 10.12 -7.76
CA ALA A 31 13.00 9.14 -6.90
C ALA A 31 13.28 7.70 -7.36
N ASN A 32 13.25 7.44 -8.67
CA ASN A 32 13.57 6.14 -9.23
C ASN A 32 15.05 5.76 -9.04
N ALA A 33 15.97 6.72 -9.14
CA ALA A 33 17.38 6.48 -8.84
C ALA A 33 17.63 6.11 -7.38
N MET A 34 16.92 6.76 -6.43
CA MET A 34 16.99 6.40 -5.01
C MET A 34 16.43 4.99 -4.76
N LEU A 35 15.30 4.64 -5.41
CA LEU A 35 14.72 3.30 -5.32
C LEU A 35 15.71 2.24 -5.84
N LEU A 36 16.30 2.49 -7.00
CA LEU A 36 17.30 1.58 -7.61
C LEU A 36 18.50 1.35 -6.68
N ASP A 37 19.00 2.41 -6.07
CA ASP A 37 20.12 2.33 -5.12
C ASP A 37 19.74 1.47 -3.90
N LEU A 38 18.54 1.67 -3.34
CA LEU A 38 18.01 0.89 -2.23
C LEU A 38 17.90 -0.59 -2.58
N VAL A 39 17.23 -0.91 -3.69
CA VAL A 39 17.01 -2.30 -4.12
C VAL A 39 18.35 -3.01 -4.39
N LYS A 40 19.34 -2.32 -4.96
CA LYS A 40 20.68 -2.90 -5.20
C LYS A 40 21.44 -3.20 -3.91
N ARG A 41 21.41 -2.27 -2.95
CA ARG A 41 22.25 -2.34 -1.75
C ARG A 41 21.71 -3.25 -0.65
N TYR A 42 20.39 -3.37 -0.54
CA TYR A 42 19.77 -4.05 0.59
C TYR A 42 19.10 -5.34 0.13
N ASP A 43 19.17 -6.34 1.00
CA ASP A 43 18.44 -7.59 0.85
C ASP A 43 17.07 -7.44 1.51
N VAL A 44 16.11 -6.97 0.71
CA VAL A 44 14.73 -6.71 1.13
C VAL A 44 13.77 -7.59 0.35
N ASP A 45 12.71 -8.05 1.01
CA ASP A 45 11.67 -8.88 0.40
C ASP A 45 10.62 -8.05 -0.36
N ALA A 46 10.45 -6.79 0.02
CA ALA A 46 9.46 -5.91 -0.58
C ALA A 46 9.85 -4.43 -0.49
N ILE A 47 9.34 -3.66 -1.44
CA ILE A 47 9.28 -2.20 -1.40
C ILE A 47 7.82 -1.80 -1.18
N HIS A 48 7.60 -0.88 -0.24
CA HIS A 48 6.27 -0.43 0.14
C HIS A 48 6.20 1.10 0.16
N PHE A 49 5.17 1.65 -0.46
CA PHE A 49 4.88 3.08 -0.44
C PHE A 49 3.58 3.37 0.30
N ASP A 50 3.57 4.50 1.00
CA ASP A 50 2.39 5.10 1.60
C ASP A 50 1.53 5.82 0.52
N ASP A 51 0.53 6.58 0.91
CA ASP A 51 -0.47 7.21 0.04
C ASP A 51 -0.17 8.67 -0.34
N TYR A 52 0.98 9.22 0.01
CA TYR A 52 1.37 10.60 -0.24
C TYR A 52 1.92 10.83 -1.66
N PHE A 53 1.15 10.48 -2.69
CA PHE A 53 1.54 10.72 -4.09
C PHE A 53 1.44 12.19 -4.46
N TYR A 54 0.31 12.81 -4.23
CA TYR A 54 0.12 14.23 -3.96
C TYR A 54 -0.28 14.37 -2.50
N PRO A 55 0.06 15.48 -1.83
CA PRO A 55 -0.29 15.64 -0.42
C PRO A 55 -1.80 15.75 -0.23
N TYR A 56 -2.25 15.39 0.97
CA TYR A 56 -3.63 15.60 1.40
C TYR A 56 -4.03 17.07 1.24
N ARG A 57 -5.27 17.32 0.85
CA ARG A 57 -5.78 18.67 0.63
C ARG A 57 -5.67 19.51 1.88
N VAL A 58 -5.08 20.70 1.73
CA VAL A 58 -5.00 21.71 2.77
C VAL A 58 -6.17 22.67 2.63
N SER A 59 -6.83 22.98 3.73
CA SER A 59 -7.88 24.00 3.77
C SER A 59 -7.46 25.13 4.69
N VAL A 60 -7.71 26.37 4.23
CA VAL A 60 -7.52 27.59 5.01
C VAL A 60 -8.86 28.28 5.23
N LYS A 61 -8.99 29.04 6.31
CA LYS A 61 -10.16 29.87 6.55
C LYS A 61 -9.87 31.29 6.07
N ASP A 62 -10.83 31.88 5.37
CA ASP A 62 -10.80 33.29 5.00
C ASP A 62 -11.12 34.20 6.21
N GLU A 63 -11.09 35.50 6.01
CA GLU A 63 -11.38 36.50 7.04
C GLU A 63 -12.80 36.37 7.62
N GLN A 64 -13.76 35.80 6.85
CA GLN A 64 -15.10 35.49 7.29
C GLN A 64 -15.24 34.13 7.98
N GLY A 65 -14.14 33.39 8.15
CA GLY A 65 -14.12 32.08 8.78
C GLY A 65 -14.58 30.91 7.88
N LYS A 66 -14.81 31.17 6.58
CA LYS A 66 -15.20 30.16 5.61
C LYS A 66 -13.97 29.37 5.14
N SER A 67 -14.09 28.04 5.14
CA SER A 67 -13.01 27.15 4.72
C SER A 67 -12.92 27.07 3.19
N HIS A 68 -11.72 27.24 2.66
CA HIS A 68 -11.38 27.07 1.24
C HIS A 68 -10.26 26.06 1.10
N THR A 69 -10.38 25.14 0.15
CA THR A 69 -9.29 24.24 -0.22
C THR A 69 -8.24 25.01 -1.01
N VAL A 70 -6.98 24.88 -0.58
CA VAL A 70 -5.84 25.44 -1.28
C VAL A 70 -5.45 24.51 -2.42
N GLU A 71 -5.30 25.06 -3.62
CA GLU A 71 -4.83 24.32 -4.78
C GLU A 71 -3.34 23.98 -4.61
N PHE A 72 -2.96 22.76 -5.01
CA PHE A 72 -1.54 22.38 -5.01
C PHE A 72 -0.76 23.26 -5.99
N PRO A 73 0.38 23.87 -5.61
CA PRO A 73 1.01 24.94 -6.36
C PRO A 73 1.93 24.47 -7.50
N ASP A 74 1.45 23.54 -8.34
CA ASP A 74 2.15 22.98 -9.50
C ASP A 74 1.87 23.72 -10.83
N SER A 75 1.53 25.02 -10.76
CA SER A 75 1.16 25.79 -11.95
C SER A 75 2.28 25.91 -12.97
N LEU A 76 3.51 26.08 -12.51
CA LEU A 76 4.68 26.21 -13.41
C LEU A 76 4.98 24.91 -14.14
N SER A 77 4.95 23.79 -13.45
CA SER A 77 5.16 22.48 -14.06
C SER A 77 3.99 22.10 -14.98
N TRP A 78 2.75 22.44 -14.61
CA TRP A 78 1.58 22.29 -15.47
C TRP A 78 1.76 23.03 -16.81
N GLU A 79 2.06 24.32 -16.78
CA GLU A 79 2.26 25.13 -18.01
C GLU A 79 3.37 24.54 -18.89
N ARG A 80 4.44 24.03 -18.29
CA ARG A 80 5.62 23.52 -19.00
C ARG A 80 5.44 22.09 -19.49
N TYR A 81 4.90 21.20 -18.69
CA TYR A 81 4.91 19.76 -18.97
C TYR A 81 3.52 19.14 -19.13
N GLY A 82 2.46 19.79 -18.67
CA GLY A 82 1.10 19.25 -18.71
C GLY A 82 0.26 19.83 -19.83
N LYS A 83 0.05 21.14 -19.81
CA LYS A 83 -0.86 21.87 -20.70
C LYS A 83 -0.66 21.64 -22.20
N PRO A 84 0.57 21.42 -22.70
CA PRO A 84 0.76 21.11 -24.12
C PRO A 84 0.15 19.78 -24.56
N PHE A 85 -0.06 18.84 -23.61
CA PHE A 85 -0.45 17.44 -23.90
C PHE A 85 -1.80 17.06 -23.27
N PHE A 86 -2.26 17.77 -22.26
CA PHE A 86 -3.48 17.47 -21.51
C PHE A 86 -4.45 18.65 -21.50
N LYS A 87 -5.73 18.36 -21.61
CA LYS A 87 -6.81 19.35 -21.46
C LYS A 87 -7.20 19.52 -19.98
N ASP A 88 -7.01 18.47 -19.18
CA ASP A 88 -7.38 18.40 -17.77
C ASP A 88 -6.12 18.24 -16.90
N ARG A 89 -5.96 19.18 -15.95
CA ARG A 89 -4.81 19.20 -15.04
C ARG A 89 -4.82 18.00 -14.08
N ASP A 90 -5.98 17.57 -13.64
CA ASP A 90 -6.10 16.42 -12.74
C ASP A 90 -5.78 15.11 -13.46
N ALA A 91 -6.12 14.99 -14.73
CA ALA A 91 -5.68 13.85 -15.56
C ALA A 91 -4.16 13.83 -15.73
N TRP A 92 -3.53 15.00 -15.90
CA TRP A 92 -2.08 15.11 -15.96
C TRP A 92 -1.41 14.75 -14.62
N ARG A 93 -1.94 15.19 -13.50
CA ARG A 93 -1.47 14.82 -12.16
C ARG A 93 -1.52 13.31 -11.96
N ARG A 94 -2.63 12.67 -12.31
CA ARG A 94 -2.74 11.20 -12.27
C ARG A 94 -1.73 10.52 -13.17
N GLN A 95 -1.52 11.04 -14.37
CA GLN A 95 -0.51 10.49 -15.28
C GLN A 95 0.91 10.58 -14.71
N ASN A 96 1.26 11.67 -14.02
CA ASN A 96 2.57 11.78 -13.36
C ASN A 96 2.78 10.69 -12.30
N VAL A 97 1.74 10.42 -11.49
CA VAL A 97 1.80 9.35 -10.49
C VAL A 97 1.82 7.98 -11.15
N ASN A 98 1.01 7.76 -12.19
CA ASN A 98 1.02 6.50 -12.95
C ASN A 98 2.41 6.18 -13.51
N LEU A 99 3.07 7.17 -14.12
CA LEU A 99 4.43 7.02 -14.64
C LEU A 99 5.44 6.68 -13.54
N LEU A 100 5.32 7.29 -12.36
CA LEU A 100 6.18 6.97 -11.22
C LEU A 100 6.04 5.50 -10.80
N ILE A 101 4.81 5.03 -10.65
CA ILE A 101 4.53 3.65 -10.22
C ILE A 101 4.98 2.63 -11.29
N GLU A 102 4.72 2.92 -12.56
CA GLU A 102 5.19 2.08 -13.67
C GLU A 102 6.72 1.98 -13.71
N GLU A 103 7.42 3.11 -13.59
CA GLU A 103 8.88 3.16 -13.57
C GLU A 103 9.46 2.41 -12.37
N PHE A 104 8.87 2.57 -11.18
CA PHE A 104 9.28 1.83 -9.98
C PHE A 104 9.09 0.34 -10.15
N SER A 105 7.93 -0.09 -10.62
CA SER A 105 7.65 -1.50 -10.92
C SER A 105 8.69 -2.09 -11.87
N ARG A 106 8.97 -1.40 -12.97
CA ARG A 106 9.96 -1.82 -13.97
C ARG A 106 11.36 -1.89 -13.37
N THR A 107 11.77 -0.89 -12.60
CA THR A 107 13.09 -0.84 -11.95
C THR A 107 13.29 -1.99 -10.97
N ILE A 108 12.30 -2.28 -10.14
CA ILE A 108 12.35 -3.40 -9.19
C ILE A 108 12.49 -4.72 -9.95
N ARG A 109 11.60 -5.00 -10.90
CA ARG A 109 11.59 -6.25 -11.67
C ARG A 109 12.84 -6.49 -12.49
N GLN A 110 13.43 -5.44 -13.03
CA GLN A 110 14.69 -5.55 -13.79
C GLN A 110 15.91 -5.74 -12.89
N THR A 111 15.83 -5.34 -11.62
CA THR A 111 16.96 -5.38 -10.69
C THR A 111 16.94 -6.64 -9.81
N LYS A 112 15.80 -6.91 -9.17
CA LYS A 112 15.53 -8.07 -8.32
C LYS A 112 14.08 -8.51 -8.51
N PRO A 113 13.79 -9.40 -9.47
CA PRO A 113 12.42 -9.77 -9.84
C PRO A 113 11.60 -10.42 -8.72
N TRP A 114 12.26 -10.94 -7.69
CA TRP A 114 11.61 -11.54 -6.50
C TRP A 114 11.18 -10.51 -5.46
N VAL A 115 11.67 -9.26 -5.53
CA VAL A 115 11.27 -8.19 -4.60
C VAL A 115 9.88 -7.70 -4.95
N LYS A 116 8.98 -7.78 -4.00
CA LYS A 116 7.58 -7.39 -4.12
C LYS A 116 7.45 -5.87 -4.10
N PHE A 117 6.47 -5.36 -4.83
CA PHE A 117 6.13 -3.95 -4.80
C PHE A 117 4.68 -3.74 -4.36
N GLY A 118 4.47 -3.00 -3.27
CA GLY A 118 3.16 -2.75 -2.70
C GLY A 118 2.90 -1.31 -2.30
N ILE A 119 1.61 -0.99 -2.20
CA ILE A 119 1.09 0.34 -1.90
C ILE A 119 0.11 0.27 -0.75
N SER A 120 0.19 1.23 0.18
CA SER A 120 -0.78 1.44 1.26
C SER A 120 -1.66 2.67 0.94
N PRO A 121 -2.65 2.54 0.04
CA PRO A 121 -3.47 3.67 -0.38
C PRO A 121 -4.47 4.06 0.71
N PHE A 122 -4.99 5.28 0.66
CA PHE A 122 -6.20 5.64 1.40
C PHE A 122 -7.33 4.63 1.12
N CYS A 123 -8.16 4.33 2.10
CA CYS A 123 -9.10 3.21 2.01
C CYS A 123 -10.18 3.34 0.92
N VAL A 124 -10.45 4.54 0.43
CA VAL A 124 -11.47 4.79 -0.60
C VAL A 124 -10.81 5.24 -1.90
N TRP A 125 -10.91 4.39 -2.93
CA TRP A 125 -10.47 4.76 -4.27
C TRP A 125 -11.32 5.91 -4.83
N ARG A 126 -12.64 5.76 -4.83
CA ARG A 126 -13.64 6.75 -5.23
C ARG A 126 -15.00 6.41 -4.63
N ASN A 127 -15.83 7.41 -4.33
CA ASN A 127 -17.21 7.16 -3.92
C ASN A 127 -18.06 6.68 -5.11
N ALA A 128 -18.99 5.74 -4.89
CA ALA A 128 -19.91 5.26 -5.93
C ALA A 128 -20.80 6.34 -6.52
N SER A 129 -21.04 7.42 -5.78
CA SER A 129 -21.78 8.59 -6.29
C SER A 129 -21.03 9.38 -7.38
N LYS A 130 -19.70 9.20 -7.48
CA LYS A 130 -18.84 9.84 -8.49
C LYS A 130 -18.50 8.88 -9.64
N ASP A 131 -18.33 7.60 -9.33
CA ASP A 131 -18.01 6.56 -10.31
C ASP A 131 -18.68 5.24 -9.87
N PRO A 132 -19.48 4.58 -10.72
CA PRO A 132 -20.20 3.34 -10.35
C PRO A 132 -19.27 2.19 -9.94
N ARG A 133 -17.97 2.23 -10.31
CA ARG A 133 -16.96 1.28 -9.86
C ARG A 133 -16.49 1.56 -8.43
N GLY A 134 -16.81 2.72 -7.87
CA GLY A 134 -16.41 3.16 -6.53
C GLY A 134 -17.13 2.41 -5.41
N SER A 135 -16.64 2.61 -4.19
CA SER A 135 -17.26 2.04 -2.99
C SER A 135 -18.50 2.81 -2.54
N GLN A 136 -19.40 2.13 -1.81
CA GLN A 136 -20.61 2.72 -1.21
C GLN A 136 -20.25 3.56 0.04
N THR A 137 -19.41 4.55 -0.20
CA THR A 137 -18.87 5.48 0.80
C THR A 137 -19.26 6.91 0.47
N SER A 138 -19.04 7.84 1.42
CA SER A 138 -19.33 9.27 1.27
C SER A 138 -18.24 10.12 1.93
N VAL A 139 -16.98 9.81 1.63
CA VAL A 139 -15.82 10.56 2.13
C VAL A 139 -15.57 11.79 1.28
N GLN A 140 -14.93 12.80 1.87
CA GLN A 140 -14.57 14.03 1.16
C GLN A 140 -13.29 13.88 0.34
N GLN A 141 -12.41 12.96 0.73
CA GLN A 141 -11.12 12.73 0.09
C GLN A 141 -11.03 11.29 -0.41
N THR A 142 -10.48 11.12 -1.61
CA THR A 142 -10.33 9.82 -2.27
C THR A 142 -8.96 9.70 -2.94
N ASN A 143 -8.55 8.48 -3.27
CA ASN A 143 -7.29 8.27 -3.98
C ASN A 143 -7.30 8.94 -5.36
N TYR A 144 -8.36 8.69 -6.13
CA TYR A 144 -8.43 9.07 -7.55
C TYR A 144 -8.57 10.58 -7.75
N ASP A 145 -9.47 11.23 -6.99
CA ASP A 145 -9.81 12.64 -7.19
C ASP A 145 -8.89 13.61 -6.45
N ASP A 146 -8.26 13.16 -5.34
CA ASP A 146 -7.57 14.05 -4.41
C ASP A 146 -6.07 13.75 -4.29
N LEU A 147 -5.69 12.47 -4.24
CA LEU A 147 -4.29 12.04 -4.21
C LEU A 147 -3.75 11.73 -5.61
N PHE A 148 -4.60 11.81 -6.63
CA PHE A 148 -4.30 11.53 -8.03
C PHE A 148 -3.69 10.13 -8.25
N ALA A 149 -4.12 9.17 -7.44
CA ALA A 149 -3.64 7.80 -7.41
C ALA A 149 -4.68 6.85 -8.02
N ASP A 150 -4.39 6.30 -9.19
CA ASP A 150 -5.26 5.36 -9.88
C ASP A 150 -4.88 3.92 -9.57
N ILE A 151 -5.19 3.50 -8.33
CA ILE A 151 -4.85 2.17 -7.82
C ILE A 151 -5.43 1.05 -8.69
N LEU A 152 -6.63 1.25 -9.23
CA LEU A 152 -7.27 0.25 -10.09
C LEU A 152 -6.47 0.02 -11.37
N LEU A 153 -5.94 1.08 -11.97
CA LEU A 153 -5.06 0.97 -13.13
C LEU A 153 -3.78 0.20 -12.78
N TRP A 154 -3.17 0.49 -11.63
CA TRP A 154 -1.90 -0.15 -11.24
C TRP A 154 -2.07 -1.65 -11.00
N MET A 155 -3.20 -2.06 -10.39
CA MET A 155 -3.56 -3.46 -10.21
C MET A 155 -3.83 -4.15 -11.57
N ASP A 156 -4.62 -3.52 -12.44
CA ASP A 156 -4.96 -4.05 -13.76
C ASP A 156 -3.71 -4.25 -14.64
N ARG A 157 -2.78 -3.30 -14.61
CA ARG A 157 -1.51 -3.36 -15.33
C ARG A 157 -0.50 -4.31 -14.69
N GLY A 158 -0.78 -4.82 -13.50
CA GLY A 158 0.14 -5.64 -12.73
C GLY A 158 1.42 -4.90 -12.37
N TRP A 159 1.36 -3.58 -12.13
CA TRP A 159 2.51 -2.80 -11.70
C TRP A 159 2.84 -2.99 -10.22
N ILE A 160 1.87 -3.42 -9.42
CA ILE A 160 2.00 -3.68 -7.99
C ILE A 160 1.62 -5.11 -7.67
N ASP A 161 2.29 -5.70 -6.69
CA ASP A 161 2.10 -7.08 -6.26
C ASP A 161 1.11 -7.20 -5.11
N TYR A 162 0.93 -6.13 -4.34
CA TYR A 162 -0.07 -6.09 -3.28
C TYR A 162 -0.55 -4.66 -2.97
N VAL A 163 -1.75 -4.60 -2.42
CA VAL A 163 -2.33 -3.38 -1.88
C VAL A 163 -2.66 -3.57 -0.41
N THR A 164 -2.48 -2.51 0.37
CA THR A 164 -2.79 -2.46 1.80
C THR A 164 -3.63 -1.24 2.11
N PRO A 165 -4.91 -1.19 1.68
CA PRO A 165 -5.76 -0.03 1.92
C PRO A 165 -5.85 0.30 3.41
N GLN A 166 -5.72 1.57 3.77
CA GLN A 166 -5.73 2.06 5.14
C GLN A 166 -7.16 2.07 5.71
N MET A 167 -7.70 0.89 6.05
CA MET A 167 -9.05 0.69 6.57
C MET A 167 -9.14 1.07 8.06
N TYR A 168 -8.79 2.32 8.38
CA TYR A 168 -8.64 2.79 9.76
C TYR A 168 -9.95 3.18 10.45
N TYR A 169 -11.04 3.21 9.69
CA TYR A 169 -12.35 3.57 10.19
C TYR A 169 -13.08 2.36 10.76
N PRO A 170 -13.62 2.46 11.98
CA PRO A 170 -14.34 1.35 12.61
C PRO A 170 -15.66 1.02 11.88
N THR A 171 -16.27 -0.10 12.25
CA THR A 171 -17.58 -0.55 11.74
C THR A 171 -18.71 0.45 11.99
N THR A 172 -18.57 1.32 12.97
CA THR A 172 -19.54 2.37 13.31
C THR A 172 -19.39 3.66 12.51
N HIS A 173 -18.33 3.78 11.69
CA HIS A 173 -18.06 5.00 10.94
C HIS A 173 -19.08 5.20 9.81
N LYS A 174 -19.73 6.37 9.77
CA LYS A 174 -20.86 6.63 8.86
C LYS A 174 -20.46 6.70 7.39
N SER A 175 -19.34 7.34 7.08
CA SER A 175 -18.95 7.66 5.69
C SER A 175 -18.11 6.57 5.04
N ALA A 176 -17.31 5.83 5.82
CA ALA A 176 -16.42 4.76 5.33
C ALA A 176 -16.38 3.64 6.38
N ASN A 177 -17.51 2.96 6.56
CA ASN A 177 -17.65 1.82 7.46
C ASN A 177 -16.70 0.69 7.02
N TYR A 178 -16.03 0.06 7.97
CA TYR A 178 -15.05 -1.00 7.71
C TYR A 178 -15.58 -2.11 6.79
N ASP A 179 -16.76 -2.67 7.10
CA ASP A 179 -17.33 -3.77 6.33
C ASP A 179 -17.64 -3.40 4.88
N LYS A 180 -18.08 -2.17 4.63
CA LYS A 180 -18.32 -1.65 3.28
C LYS A 180 -17.03 -1.53 2.48
N VAL A 181 -15.99 -1.00 3.11
CA VAL A 181 -14.67 -0.83 2.51
C VAL A 181 -14.03 -2.18 2.23
N LEU A 182 -14.04 -3.08 3.22
CA LEU A 182 -13.53 -4.45 3.08
C LEU A 182 -14.26 -5.22 1.97
N SER A 183 -15.59 -5.15 1.94
CA SER A 183 -16.39 -5.79 0.89
C SER A 183 -16.03 -5.26 -0.50
N TRP A 184 -15.83 -3.96 -0.64
CA TRP A 184 -15.46 -3.37 -1.92
C TRP A 184 -14.09 -3.86 -2.39
N TRP A 185 -13.06 -3.76 -1.53
CA TRP A 185 -11.71 -4.21 -1.86
C TRP A 185 -11.64 -5.72 -2.13
N SER A 186 -12.30 -6.53 -1.32
CA SER A 186 -12.30 -7.99 -1.50
C SER A 186 -13.00 -8.45 -2.78
N ASN A 187 -13.91 -7.65 -3.33
CA ASN A 187 -14.54 -7.93 -4.61
C ASN A 187 -13.69 -7.53 -5.83
N LEU A 188 -12.62 -6.74 -5.62
CA LEU A 188 -11.65 -6.41 -6.65
C LEU A 188 -10.51 -7.43 -6.75
N THR A 189 -10.37 -8.32 -5.76
CA THR A 189 -9.23 -9.23 -5.66
C THR A 189 -9.15 -10.16 -6.86
N GLN A 190 -7.95 -10.26 -7.42
CA GLN A 190 -7.52 -11.23 -8.41
C GLN A 190 -6.29 -11.94 -7.83
N PRO A 191 -6.48 -13.01 -7.04
CA PRO A 191 -5.39 -13.63 -6.25
C PRO A 191 -4.25 -14.18 -7.10
N ASP A 192 -4.46 -14.33 -8.40
CA ASP A 192 -3.42 -14.71 -9.36
C ASP A 192 -2.60 -13.52 -9.91
N LYS A 193 -2.93 -12.29 -9.52
CA LYS A 193 -2.26 -11.08 -10.02
C LYS A 193 -1.74 -10.17 -8.92
N PHE A 194 -2.43 -10.07 -7.81
CA PHE A 194 -2.02 -9.25 -6.67
C PHE A 194 -2.69 -9.72 -5.38
N HIS A 195 -2.08 -9.38 -4.25
CA HIS A 195 -2.62 -9.65 -2.92
C HIS A 195 -3.31 -8.44 -2.31
N LEU A 196 -4.36 -8.70 -1.53
CA LEU A 196 -4.99 -7.72 -0.64
C LEU A 196 -4.59 -8.01 0.81
N TYR A 197 -3.97 -7.03 1.45
CA TYR A 197 -3.81 -6.97 2.91
C TYR A 197 -4.67 -5.84 3.46
N CYS A 198 -5.20 -5.97 4.66
CA CYS A 198 -5.98 -4.91 5.28
C CYS A 198 -5.09 -4.06 6.19
N GLY A 199 -5.00 -2.76 5.92
CA GLY A 199 -4.35 -1.81 6.82
C GLY A 199 -5.26 -1.48 8.00
N LEU A 200 -4.89 -1.85 9.22
CA LEU A 200 -5.68 -1.59 10.42
C LEU A 200 -5.03 -0.54 11.32
N SER A 201 -5.87 0.31 11.91
CA SER A 201 -5.45 1.28 12.91
C SER A 201 -5.40 0.64 14.29
N MET A 202 -4.21 0.56 14.88
CA MET A 202 -4.01 0.08 16.25
C MET A 202 -4.57 1.04 17.33
N TRP A 203 -5.19 2.14 16.93
CA TRP A 203 -5.89 3.06 17.85
C TRP A 203 -7.34 2.67 18.08
N ASN A 204 -7.91 1.76 17.26
CA ASN A 204 -9.22 1.18 17.48
C ASN A 204 -9.23 0.37 18.78
N GLU A 205 -10.40 0.19 19.37
CA GLU A 205 -10.56 -0.62 20.57
C GLU A 205 -10.29 -2.11 20.27
N THR A 206 -9.78 -2.84 21.25
CA THR A 206 -9.40 -4.25 21.06
C THR A 206 -10.53 -5.13 20.49
N PRO A 207 -11.80 -5.05 20.96
CA PRO A 207 -12.88 -5.83 20.37
C PRO A 207 -13.17 -5.49 18.90
N GLU A 208 -12.98 -4.23 18.49
CA GLU A 208 -13.12 -3.81 17.10
C GLU A 208 -12.03 -4.44 16.25
N LEU A 209 -10.76 -4.40 16.71
CA LEU A 209 -9.63 -5.02 16.00
C LEU A 209 -9.81 -6.53 15.85
N GLN A 210 -10.30 -7.22 16.89
CA GLN A 210 -10.59 -8.66 16.82
C GLN A 210 -11.68 -8.95 15.79
N TYR A 211 -12.75 -8.15 15.78
CA TYR A 211 -13.81 -8.25 14.78
C TYR A 211 -13.26 -8.04 13.36
N GLU A 212 -12.49 -6.97 13.13
CA GLU A 212 -11.90 -6.63 11.85
C GLU A 212 -11.00 -7.76 11.32
N ILE A 213 -10.17 -8.36 12.19
CA ILE A 213 -9.30 -9.50 11.83
C ILE A 213 -10.14 -10.76 11.53
N ALA A 214 -11.16 -11.05 12.35
CA ALA A 214 -12.05 -12.19 12.12
C ALA A 214 -12.75 -12.09 10.75
N ARG A 215 -13.26 -10.89 10.41
CA ARG A 215 -13.88 -10.64 9.09
C ARG A 215 -12.94 -10.87 7.93
N GLN A 216 -11.66 -10.52 8.05
CA GLN A 216 -10.65 -10.81 7.01
C GLN A 216 -10.47 -12.32 6.83
N ARG A 217 -10.43 -13.07 7.92
CA ARG A 217 -10.21 -14.54 7.90
C ARG A 217 -11.39 -15.34 7.37
N GLU A 218 -12.57 -14.74 7.30
CA GLU A 218 -13.72 -15.34 6.60
C GLU A 218 -13.55 -15.36 5.08
N MET A 219 -12.53 -14.66 4.54
CA MET A 219 -12.27 -14.51 3.11
C MET A 219 -10.81 -14.88 2.76
N PRO A 220 -10.33 -16.10 3.09
CA PRO A 220 -8.92 -16.48 2.93
C PRO A 220 -8.44 -16.45 1.48
N ASP A 221 -9.34 -16.68 0.52
CA ASP A 221 -9.02 -16.63 -0.90
C ASP A 221 -8.91 -15.19 -1.44
N LYS A 222 -9.33 -14.19 -0.67
CA LYS A 222 -9.39 -12.79 -1.09
C LYS A 222 -8.48 -11.87 -0.29
N VAL A 223 -8.24 -12.19 0.98
CA VAL A 223 -7.45 -11.37 1.91
C VAL A 223 -6.34 -12.21 2.48
N GLN A 224 -5.09 -11.79 2.24
CA GLN A 224 -3.91 -12.56 2.61
C GLN A 224 -3.37 -12.21 4.00
N GLY A 225 -3.84 -11.14 4.62
CA GLY A 225 -3.41 -10.78 5.97
C GLY A 225 -3.64 -9.32 6.33
N THR A 226 -2.94 -8.89 7.38
CA THR A 226 -3.13 -7.59 8.00
C THR A 226 -1.82 -6.82 8.09
N PHE A 227 -1.87 -5.52 7.80
CA PHE A 227 -0.83 -4.55 8.13
C PHE A 227 -1.32 -3.68 9.28
N PHE A 228 -0.51 -3.55 10.32
CA PHE A 228 -0.88 -2.77 11.50
C PHE A 228 -0.17 -1.40 11.54
N TRP A 229 -0.91 -0.34 11.62
CA TRP A 229 -0.38 0.99 11.87
C TRP A 229 -0.61 1.37 13.34
N SER A 230 0.40 1.37 14.22
CA SER A 230 1.80 1.12 13.90
C SER A 230 2.43 0.21 14.96
N THR A 231 3.60 -0.33 14.66
CA THR A 231 4.44 -1.15 15.55
C THR A 231 4.62 -0.55 16.95
N ARG A 232 4.62 0.77 17.09
CA ARG A 232 4.73 1.48 18.37
C ARG A 232 3.69 1.02 19.40
N VAL A 233 2.46 0.70 18.96
CA VAL A 233 1.38 0.23 19.85
C VAL A 233 1.70 -1.14 20.40
N PHE A 234 2.26 -2.04 19.58
CA PHE A 234 2.74 -3.35 20.03
C PHE A 234 3.91 -3.24 21.01
N MET A 235 4.90 -2.38 20.71
CA MET A 235 6.04 -2.16 21.62
C MET A 235 5.59 -1.63 22.98
N GLN A 236 4.55 -0.82 23.03
CA GLN A 236 3.96 -0.29 24.27
C GLN A 236 2.99 -1.27 24.92
N ASN A 237 2.64 -2.37 24.25
CA ASN A 237 1.63 -3.34 24.66
C ASN A 237 0.36 -2.68 25.24
N LYS A 238 -0.17 -1.68 24.53
CA LYS A 238 -1.33 -0.91 24.99
C LYS A 238 -2.51 -1.83 25.25
N LYS A 239 -3.12 -1.69 26.41
CA LYS A 239 -4.30 -2.48 26.85
C LYS A 239 -4.07 -4.00 26.80
N GLY A 240 -2.83 -4.48 26.88
CA GLY A 240 -2.52 -5.90 26.79
C GLY A 240 -2.80 -6.53 25.42
N LEU A 241 -2.77 -5.71 24.35
CA LEU A 241 -3.16 -6.13 23.02
C LEU A 241 -2.33 -7.31 22.48
N ASN A 242 -1.01 -7.33 22.79
CA ASN A 242 -0.15 -8.44 22.35
C ASN A 242 -0.63 -9.78 22.85
N GLN A 243 -1.00 -9.87 24.16
CA GLN A 243 -1.48 -11.10 24.75
C GLN A 243 -2.82 -11.52 24.16
N VAL A 244 -3.73 -10.56 23.93
CA VAL A 244 -5.05 -10.85 23.32
C VAL A 244 -4.87 -11.44 21.93
N LEU A 245 -4.11 -10.78 21.06
CA LEU A 245 -3.89 -11.24 19.68
C LEU A 245 -3.13 -12.58 19.63
N GLN A 246 -2.13 -12.78 20.49
CA GLN A 246 -1.37 -14.05 20.55
C GLN A 246 -2.20 -15.21 21.10
N ALA A 247 -3.18 -14.93 21.95
CA ALA A 247 -4.02 -15.99 22.53
C ALA A 247 -4.99 -16.59 21.52
N ASP A 248 -5.40 -15.82 20.51
CA ASP A 248 -6.44 -16.20 19.54
C ASP A 248 -5.99 -15.99 18.09
N GLU A 249 -6.07 -14.78 17.56
CA GLU A 249 -5.94 -14.48 16.13
C GLU A 249 -4.55 -14.84 15.57
N TYR A 250 -3.50 -14.67 16.35
CA TYR A 250 -2.11 -14.96 15.97
C TYR A 250 -1.47 -16.04 16.86
N ARG A 251 -2.25 -16.98 17.30
CA ARG A 251 -1.77 -18.11 18.12
C ARG A 251 -0.76 -18.99 17.38
N TYR A 252 -0.94 -19.14 16.08
CA TYR A 252 -0.08 -19.97 15.24
C TYR A 252 0.59 -19.09 14.17
N PRO A 253 1.86 -19.38 13.80
CA PRO A 253 2.49 -18.71 12.69
C PRO A 253 1.76 -19.00 11.38
N ALA A 254 1.66 -17.99 10.52
CA ALA A 254 1.11 -18.13 9.18
C ALA A 254 2.22 -18.33 8.16
N LEU A 255 1.92 -19.06 7.10
CA LEU A 255 2.79 -19.15 5.93
C LEU A 255 2.70 -17.86 5.11
N VAL A 256 3.80 -17.50 4.46
CA VAL A 256 3.80 -16.39 3.49
C VAL A 256 2.95 -16.80 2.30
N PRO A 257 1.96 -16.01 1.89
CA PRO A 257 1.14 -16.31 0.73
C PRO A 257 1.98 -16.43 -0.54
N PRO A 258 1.80 -17.48 -1.36
CA PRO A 258 2.52 -17.63 -2.62
C PRO A 258 2.09 -16.56 -3.63
N MET A 259 3.02 -16.09 -4.45
CA MET A 259 2.78 -15.14 -5.53
C MET A 259 3.00 -15.80 -6.89
N PRO A 260 2.01 -16.50 -7.44
CA PRO A 260 2.16 -17.30 -8.65
C PRO A 260 2.52 -16.48 -9.90
N TRP A 261 2.24 -15.19 -9.90
CA TRP A 261 2.64 -14.29 -11.00
C TRP A 261 4.14 -13.93 -11.01
N HIS A 262 4.87 -14.21 -9.91
CA HIS A 262 6.33 -14.11 -9.87
C HIS A 262 7.00 -15.42 -10.29
N ASP A 263 6.62 -16.52 -9.64
CA ASP A 263 7.13 -17.85 -9.94
C ASP A 263 6.07 -18.92 -9.60
N MET A 264 5.78 -19.78 -10.58
CA MET A 264 4.88 -20.92 -10.43
C MET A 264 5.61 -22.21 -10.10
N THR A 265 6.94 -22.21 -10.12
CA THR A 265 7.74 -23.42 -9.93
C THR A 265 7.80 -23.76 -8.44
N PRO A 266 7.15 -24.83 -7.96
CA PRO A 266 7.27 -25.20 -6.56
C PRO A 266 8.70 -25.66 -6.27
N PRO A 267 9.21 -25.37 -5.06
CA PRO A 267 10.50 -25.93 -4.65
C PRO A 267 10.43 -27.46 -4.66
N ALA A 268 11.55 -28.11 -4.96
CA ALA A 268 11.62 -29.57 -4.94
C ALA A 268 11.31 -30.08 -3.52
N ALA A 269 10.49 -31.12 -3.44
CA ALA A 269 10.14 -31.72 -2.15
C ALA A 269 11.38 -32.24 -1.41
N PRO A 270 11.47 -32.08 -0.09
CA PRO A 270 12.49 -32.71 0.72
C PRO A 270 12.51 -34.22 0.50
N LYS A 271 13.72 -34.83 0.48
CA LYS A 271 13.89 -36.27 0.28
C LYS A 271 14.16 -36.97 1.60
N ASN A 272 13.91 -38.27 1.62
CA ASN A 272 14.27 -39.15 2.73
C ASN A 272 13.73 -38.68 4.09
N LEU A 273 12.47 -38.19 4.10
CA LEU A 273 11.80 -37.86 5.35
C LEU A 273 11.69 -39.07 6.24
N SER A 274 12.23 -38.99 7.43
CA SER A 274 12.11 -39.99 8.48
C SER A 274 11.58 -39.38 9.77
N ALA A 275 10.87 -40.18 10.55
CA ALA A 275 10.33 -39.77 11.85
C ALA A 275 10.77 -40.78 12.91
N ASP A 276 11.45 -40.32 13.96
CA ASP A 276 11.81 -41.10 15.13
C ASP A 276 11.02 -40.58 16.34
N GLY A 277 10.16 -41.45 16.89
CA GLY A 277 9.27 -41.13 18.00
C GLY A 277 9.77 -41.66 19.33
N LYS A 278 9.97 -40.77 20.31
CA LYS A 278 10.13 -41.11 21.73
C LYS A 278 9.02 -40.48 22.50
N ALA A 279 8.62 -41.07 23.65
CA ALA A 279 7.52 -40.60 24.47
C ALA A 279 7.48 -39.03 24.54
N HIS A 280 6.44 -38.44 24.03
CA HIS A 280 6.20 -36.99 23.95
C HIS A 280 7.07 -36.16 22.99
N LEU A 281 7.93 -36.78 22.17
CA LEU A 281 8.81 -36.14 21.20
C LEU A 281 8.83 -36.92 19.89
N VAL A 282 8.65 -36.24 18.77
CA VAL A 282 8.88 -36.77 17.43
C VAL A 282 9.98 -35.96 16.77
N MET A 283 11.06 -36.63 16.40
CA MET A 283 12.16 -36.02 15.65
C MET A 283 11.95 -36.31 14.17
N LEU A 284 11.89 -35.27 13.36
CA LEU A 284 11.83 -35.38 11.92
C LEU A 284 13.21 -35.08 11.34
N SER A 285 13.65 -35.90 10.40
CA SER A 285 14.89 -35.71 9.65
C SER A 285 14.61 -35.85 8.15
N TRP A 286 15.22 -34.98 7.34
CA TRP A 286 15.11 -35.03 5.88
C TRP A 286 16.39 -34.53 5.23
N GLU A 287 16.58 -34.88 3.97
CA GLU A 287 17.64 -34.31 3.14
C GLU A 287 17.13 -32.99 2.50
N THR A 288 17.93 -31.96 2.67
CA THR A 288 17.67 -30.65 2.05
C THR A 288 17.88 -30.73 0.54
N VAL A 289 16.93 -30.26 -0.22
CA VAL A 289 17.08 -30.07 -1.66
C VAL A 289 17.31 -28.57 -1.88
N TYR A 290 18.45 -28.21 -2.44
CA TYR A 290 18.71 -26.85 -2.85
C TYR A 290 18.02 -26.62 -4.19
N SER A 291 17.17 -25.60 -4.27
CA SER A 291 16.69 -25.08 -5.54
C SER A 291 17.41 -23.75 -5.80
N ASP A 292 17.83 -23.51 -7.03
CA ASP A 292 18.51 -22.26 -7.43
C ASP A 292 17.55 -21.03 -7.42
N ASN A 293 16.32 -21.23 -6.97
CA ASN A 293 15.22 -20.28 -7.00
C ASN A 293 14.77 -19.79 -5.61
N LEU A 294 15.66 -19.81 -4.62
CA LEU A 294 15.42 -19.18 -3.31
C LEU A 294 16.32 -17.98 -3.12
#